data_ebd72afaf349345c11c7133c5cf92cb6
#
_entry.id   ebd72afaf349345c11c7133c5cf92cb6
#
_cell.length_a   1.000
_cell.length_b   1.000
_cell.length_c   1.000
_cell.angle_alpha   90.00
_cell.angle_beta   90.00
_cell.angle_gamma   90.00
#
_symmetry.space_group_name_H-M   'P 1'
#
loop_
_entity.id
_entity.type
_entity.pdbx_description
1 polymer ?
#
loop_
_entity_poly.entity_id
_entity_poly.type
_entity_poly.pdbx_seq_one_letter_code
_entity_poly.pdbx_strand_id
1 'polypeptide(L)'
;MDSAVLLDLLGNENRRRILQLLAHKPCYVTEISEYLGVSPKAVIDHLRKLEEAGLVESRTDDQRRKYFHISRDIRLEVNVSRYGFGAKSAYPASPSLDMSGRCPHVSIDVPTESDGSLSTLAGELATLEDLENELSLAQRYVHGRLTDVLDRLNDRIGADSDSRFYAEVLAAVATGDRTADSVASEVDAPPAAVERALGALAERGLVEERSGEWFITE
;
A
#
# COMPACT_ATOMS: atom_id res chain seq x y z
N MET A 1 7.36 -6.48 8.40
CA MET A 1 7.79 -5.20 9.01
C MET A 1 6.63 -4.25 8.96
N ASP A 2 6.42 -3.45 10.00
CA ASP A 2 5.36 -2.46 10.07
C ASP A 2 5.63 -1.31 9.06
N SER A 3 4.59 -0.87 8.35
CA SER A 3 4.68 0.25 7.40
C SER A 3 5.08 1.57 8.06
N ALA A 4 4.73 1.79 9.34
CA ALA A 4 5.14 2.97 10.10
C ALA A 4 6.66 3.00 10.34
N VAL A 5 7.26 1.85 10.66
CA VAL A 5 8.72 1.70 10.81
C VAL A 5 9.44 1.96 9.48
N LEU A 6 8.88 1.48 8.37
CA LEU A 6 9.42 1.74 7.03
C LEU A 6 9.34 3.22 6.66
N LEU A 7 8.23 3.90 6.98
CA LEU A 7 8.08 5.33 6.75
C LEU A 7 9.14 6.13 7.49
N ASP A 8 9.36 5.85 8.78
CA ASP A 8 10.42 6.51 9.55
C ASP A 8 11.81 6.22 8.97
N LEU A 9 12.05 4.95 8.64
CA LEU A 9 13.33 4.53 8.05
C LEU A 9 13.60 5.25 6.73
N LEU A 10 12.63 5.28 5.81
CA LEU A 10 12.75 5.90 4.49
C LEU A 10 12.53 7.43 4.52
N GLY A 11 12.07 7.99 5.63
CA GLY A 11 11.98 9.43 5.85
C GLY A 11 13.33 10.16 5.81
N ASN A 12 14.44 9.47 6.07
CA ASN A 12 15.77 10.05 6.05
C ASN A 12 16.37 10.04 4.64
N GLU A 13 16.82 11.21 4.18
CA GLU A 13 17.39 11.39 2.84
C GLU A 13 18.63 10.54 2.58
N ASN A 14 19.58 10.48 3.52
CA ASN A 14 20.79 9.71 3.36
C ASN A 14 20.50 8.21 3.22
N ARG A 15 19.51 7.67 3.96
CA ARG A 15 19.13 6.27 3.82
C ARG A 15 18.53 5.99 2.45
N ARG A 16 17.68 6.89 1.91
CA ARG A 16 17.18 6.75 0.54
C ARG A 16 18.30 6.78 -0.50
N ARG A 17 19.26 7.71 -0.37
CA ARG A 17 20.41 7.80 -1.26
C ARG A 17 21.33 6.57 -1.18
N ILE A 18 21.50 5.98 0.02
CA ILE A 18 22.21 4.69 0.17
C ILE A 18 21.51 3.59 -0.61
N LEU A 19 20.18 3.45 -0.45
CA LEU A 19 19.42 2.43 -1.19
C LEU A 19 19.47 2.66 -2.70
N GLN A 20 19.40 3.90 -3.17
CA GLN A 20 19.57 4.23 -4.60
C GLN A 20 20.95 3.79 -5.12
N LEU A 21 22.02 4.05 -4.38
CA LEU A 21 23.36 3.63 -4.77
C LEU A 21 23.48 2.09 -4.79
N LEU A 22 22.98 1.42 -3.75
CA LEU A 22 23.02 -0.04 -3.62
C LEU A 22 22.13 -0.76 -4.65
N ALA A 23 21.12 -0.10 -5.20
CA ALA A 23 20.31 -0.65 -6.29
C ALA A 23 21.12 -0.82 -7.60
N HIS A 24 22.17 -0.02 -7.79
CA HIS A 24 23.05 -0.14 -8.96
C HIS A 24 24.15 -1.18 -8.78
N LYS A 25 24.74 -1.25 -7.59
CA LYS A 25 25.83 -2.19 -7.29
C LYS A 25 26.06 -2.31 -5.78
N PRO A 26 26.60 -3.44 -5.31
CA PRO A 26 27.14 -3.55 -3.95
C PRO A 26 28.26 -2.53 -3.71
N CYS A 27 28.29 -1.91 -2.51
CA CYS A 27 29.25 -0.86 -2.18
C CYS A 27 29.90 -1.05 -0.82
N TYR A 28 31.14 -0.54 -0.68
CA TYR A 28 31.85 -0.40 0.60
C TYR A 28 31.45 0.88 1.32
N VAL A 29 31.67 0.94 2.63
CA VAL A 29 31.39 2.15 3.44
C VAL A 29 32.10 3.40 2.90
N THR A 30 33.33 3.26 2.41
CA THR A 30 34.12 4.36 1.84
C THR A 30 33.48 4.93 0.58
N GLU A 31 33.03 4.08 -0.36
CA GLU A 31 32.33 4.50 -1.58
C GLU A 31 31.02 5.23 -1.25
N ILE A 32 30.26 4.71 -0.28
CA ILE A 32 29.01 5.34 0.18
C ILE A 32 29.31 6.69 0.85
N SER A 33 30.35 6.77 1.66
CA SER A 33 30.78 7.99 2.34
C SER A 33 31.15 9.09 1.34
N GLU A 34 31.91 8.76 0.31
CA GLU A 34 32.28 9.67 -0.79
C GLU A 34 31.03 10.12 -1.57
N TYR A 35 30.16 9.20 -1.93
CA TYR A 35 28.92 9.51 -2.67
C TYR A 35 27.97 10.44 -1.90
N LEU A 36 27.83 10.23 -0.59
CA LEU A 36 26.95 11.03 0.25
C LEU A 36 27.58 12.35 0.72
N GLY A 37 28.92 12.44 0.74
CA GLY A 37 29.64 13.57 1.34
C GLY A 37 29.55 13.60 2.88
N VAL A 38 29.42 12.44 3.55
CA VAL A 38 29.30 12.32 5.00
C VAL A 38 30.39 11.40 5.55
N SER A 39 30.63 11.46 6.86
CA SER A 39 31.68 10.64 7.48
C SER A 39 31.35 9.14 7.41
N PRO A 40 32.37 8.25 7.33
CA PRO A 40 32.18 6.80 7.37
C PRO A 40 31.38 6.32 8.60
N LYS A 41 31.55 6.98 9.74
CA LYS A 41 30.78 6.69 10.96
C LYS A 41 29.28 6.93 10.76
N ALA A 42 28.90 8.04 10.14
CA ALA A 42 27.51 8.34 9.85
C ALA A 42 26.91 7.32 8.87
N VAL A 43 27.68 6.90 7.86
CA VAL A 43 27.26 5.83 6.92
C VAL A 43 27.00 4.52 7.67
N ILE A 44 27.89 4.11 8.57
CA ILE A 44 27.72 2.89 9.37
C ILE A 44 26.43 2.95 10.20
N ASP A 45 26.12 4.10 10.80
CA ASP A 45 24.88 4.28 11.59
C ASP A 45 23.62 4.18 10.72
N HIS A 46 23.65 4.69 9.48
CA HIS A 46 22.56 4.52 8.52
C HIS A 46 22.44 3.08 8.05
N LEU A 47 23.54 2.42 7.69
CA LEU A 47 23.56 1.03 7.24
C LEU A 47 23.07 0.08 8.32
N ARG A 48 23.45 0.29 9.60
CA ARG A 48 22.96 -0.52 10.71
C ARG A 48 21.43 -0.50 10.78
N LYS A 49 20.82 0.68 10.70
CA LYS A 49 19.36 0.81 10.70
C LYS A 49 18.69 0.09 9.52
N LEU A 50 19.31 0.12 8.35
CA LEU A 50 18.83 -0.59 7.16
C LEU A 50 19.04 -2.11 7.29
N GLU A 51 20.14 -2.58 7.91
CA GLU A 51 20.37 -4.00 8.24
C GLU A 51 19.39 -4.51 9.29
N GLU A 52 19.16 -3.77 10.38
CA GLU A 52 18.17 -4.11 11.42
C GLU A 52 16.76 -4.22 10.85
N ALA A 53 16.45 -3.41 9.86
CA ALA A 53 15.21 -3.46 9.11
C ALA A 53 15.18 -4.59 8.05
N GLY A 54 16.29 -5.28 7.81
CA GLY A 54 16.41 -6.34 6.82
C GLY A 54 16.25 -5.86 5.38
N LEU A 55 16.52 -4.60 5.08
CA LEU A 55 16.53 -4.04 3.71
C LEU A 55 17.89 -4.19 3.04
N VAL A 56 18.95 -4.21 3.84
CA VAL A 56 20.32 -4.32 3.40
C VAL A 56 21.00 -5.45 4.16
N GLU A 57 21.86 -6.16 3.49
CA GLU A 57 22.76 -7.14 4.10
C GLU A 57 24.20 -6.80 3.78
N SER A 58 25.09 -7.25 4.65
CA SER A 58 26.52 -7.12 4.45
C SER A 58 27.18 -8.47 4.17
N ARG A 59 28.18 -8.45 3.29
CA ARG A 59 29.07 -9.58 3.01
C ARG A 59 30.51 -9.13 3.10
N THR A 60 31.39 -10.09 3.28
CA THR A 60 32.84 -9.85 3.34
C THR A 60 33.48 -10.43 2.10
N ASP A 61 34.34 -9.65 1.44
CA ASP A 61 35.12 -10.11 0.29
C ASP A 61 36.36 -10.94 0.71
N ASP A 62 37.09 -11.46 -0.28
CA ASP A 62 38.33 -12.25 -0.06
C ASP A 62 39.43 -11.45 0.63
N GLN A 63 39.36 -10.11 0.60
CA GLN A 63 40.29 -9.20 1.26
C GLN A 63 39.79 -8.78 2.66
N ARG A 64 38.76 -9.44 3.20
CA ARG A 64 38.13 -9.14 4.49
C ARG A 64 37.51 -7.74 4.59
N ARG A 65 37.14 -7.12 3.46
CA ARG A 65 36.44 -5.86 3.45
C ARG A 65 34.92 -6.11 3.42
N LYS A 66 34.19 -5.37 4.25
CA LYS A 66 32.73 -5.48 4.36
C LYS A 66 32.06 -4.60 3.29
N TYR A 67 31.23 -5.19 2.43
CA TYR A 67 30.40 -4.49 1.47
C TYR A 67 28.91 -4.79 1.72
N PHE A 68 28.06 -3.89 1.23
CA PHE A 68 26.63 -3.92 1.48
C PHE A 68 25.86 -4.03 0.17
N HIS A 69 24.71 -4.70 0.22
CA HIS A 69 23.80 -4.87 -0.92
C HIS A 69 22.34 -4.91 -0.43
N ILE A 70 21.37 -4.66 -1.31
CA ILE A 70 19.95 -4.80 -1.01
C ILE A 70 19.64 -6.30 -0.83
N SER A 71 18.96 -6.65 0.25
CA SER A 71 18.64 -8.04 0.62
C SER A 71 17.24 -8.47 0.21
N ARG A 72 16.32 -7.51 0.00
CA ARG A 72 14.93 -7.81 -0.40
C ARG A 72 14.28 -6.66 -1.12
N ASP A 73 13.34 -6.99 -1.97
CA ASP A 73 12.46 -6.04 -2.60
C ASP A 73 11.28 -5.71 -1.69
N ILE A 74 10.87 -4.44 -1.67
CA ILE A 74 9.71 -3.98 -0.92
C ILE A 74 9.05 -2.82 -1.65
N ARG A 75 7.73 -2.81 -1.66
CA ARG A 75 6.91 -1.68 -2.09
C ARG A 75 6.24 -1.05 -0.88
N LEU A 76 6.40 0.25 -0.69
CA LEU A 76 5.71 1.04 0.32
C LEU A 76 4.77 2.01 -0.36
N GLU A 77 3.49 1.92 -0.03
CA GLU A 77 2.45 2.81 -0.52
C GLU A 77 1.93 3.66 0.63
N VAL A 78 1.87 4.97 0.42
CA VAL A 78 1.33 5.94 1.37
C VAL A 78 0.20 6.69 0.70
N ASN A 79 -0.95 6.71 1.34
CA ASN A 79 -2.10 7.47 0.92
C ASN A 79 -2.42 8.55 1.93
N VAL A 80 -2.56 9.79 1.47
CA VAL A 80 -2.97 10.95 2.27
C VAL A 80 -4.12 11.63 1.56
N SER A 81 -5.28 11.69 2.22
CA SER A 81 -6.45 12.38 1.70
C SER A 81 -7.17 13.10 2.83
N ARG A 82 -8.14 13.96 2.50
CA ARG A 82 -9.03 14.58 3.50
C ARG A 82 -9.88 13.55 4.27
N TYR A 83 -9.99 12.33 3.75
CA TYR A 83 -10.77 11.24 4.33
C TYR A 83 -9.94 10.23 5.12
N GLY A 84 -8.61 10.38 5.16
CA GLY A 84 -7.77 9.54 5.98
C GLY A 84 -6.31 9.50 5.55
N PHE A 85 -5.54 8.86 6.40
CA PHE A 85 -4.13 8.52 6.19
C PHE A 85 -3.98 7.01 6.28
N GLY A 86 -3.26 6.42 5.33
CA GLY A 86 -2.94 5.00 5.34
C GLY A 86 -1.54 4.74 4.79
N ALA A 87 -0.87 3.75 5.34
CA ALA A 87 0.39 3.25 4.81
C ALA A 87 0.36 1.73 4.82
N LYS A 88 0.74 1.11 3.72
CA LYS A 88 0.88 -0.35 3.61
C LYS A 88 2.16 -0.72 2.91
N SER A 89 2.75 -1.82 3.34
CA SER A 89 3.93 -2.41 2.72
C SER A 89 3.57 -3.75 2.10
N ALA A 90 4.15 -4.03 0.95
CA ALA A 90 4.01 -5.29 0.25
C ALA A 90 5.38 -5.85 -0.14
N TYR A 91 5.51 -7.16 -0.09
CA TYR A 91 6.63 -7.90 -0.67
C TYR A 91 6.19 -8.46 -2.02
N PRO A 92 7.13 -8.73 -2.94
CA PRO A 92 6.80 -9.40 -4.17
C PRO A 92 5.99 -10.68 -3.91
N ALA A 93 4.90 -10.84 -4.64
CA ALA A 93 4.11 -12.05 -4.58
C ALA A 93 4.84 -13.20 -5.27
N SER A 94 4.49 -14.44 -4.90
CA SER A 94 5.00 -15.60 -5.63
C SER A 94 4.55 -15.55 -7.09
N PRO A 95 5.42 -15.87 -8.07
CA PRO A 95 5.01 -16.02 -9.47
C PRO A 95 3.89 -17.04 -9.70
N SER A 96 3.71 -17.98 -8.76
CA SER A 96 2.63 -18.98 -8.78
C SER A 96 1.33 -18.51 -8.13
N LEU A 97 1.21 -17.23 -7.77
CA LEU A 97 0.00 -16.70 -7.14
C LEU A 97 -1.16 -16.74 -8.12
N ASP A 98 -2.23 -17.47 -7.76
CA ASP A 98 -3.49 -17.41 -8.52
C ASP A 98 -4.15 -16.04 -8.33
N MET A 99 -4.12 -15.24 -9.39
CA MET A 99 -4.70 -13.90 -9.44
C MET A 99 -6.20 -13.93 -9.76
N SER A 100 -6.67 -14.95 -10.49
CA SER A 100 -8.05 -15.01 -11.01
C SER A 100 -9.10 -15.08 -9.88
N GLY A 101 -8.79 -15.81 -8.81
CA GLY A 101 -9.67 -15.91 -7.64
C GLY A 101 -9.59 -14.72 -6.67
N ARG A 102 -8.52 -13.90 -6.74
CA ARG A 102 -8.26 -12.79 -5.82
C ARG A 102 -8.54 -11.42 -6.40
N CYS A 103 -8.47 -11.30 -7.72
CA CYS A 103 -8.66 -10.04 -8.45
C CYS A 103 -9.73 -10.21 -9.53
N PRO A 104 -11.02 -10.37 -9.15
CA PRO A 104 -12.09 -10.69 -10.12
C PRO A 104 -12.31 -9.60 -11.17
N HIS A 105 -11.79 -8.39 -10.95
CA HIS A 105 -11.93 -7.24 -11.84
C HIS A 105 -10.66 -6.93 -12.64
N VAL A 106 -9.58 -7.70 -12.45
CA VAL A 106 -8.29 -7.47 -13.11
C VAL A 106 -7.86 -8.76 -13.79
N SER A 107 -7.72 -8.71 -15.11
CA SER A 107 -7.11 -9.79 -15.89
C SER A 107 -5.71 -9.38 -16.31
N ILE A 108 -4.71 -10.19 -15.94
CA ILE A 108 -3.31 -9.97 -16.28
C ILE A 108 -2.88 -11.10 -17.19
N ASP A 109 -2.53 -10.76 -18.42
CA ASP A 109 -2.03 -11.72 -19.42
C ASP A 109 -0.51 -11.54 -19.54
N VAL A 110 0.23 -12.41 -18.87
CA VAL A 110 1.70 -12.45 -18.93
C VAL A 110 2.12 -13.76 -19.55
N PRO A 111 2.98 -13.77 -20.57
CA PRO A 111 3.55 -14.98 -21.12
C PRO A 111 4.27 -15.79 -20.03
N THR A 112 3.84 -17.03 -19.80
CA THR A 112 4.37 -17.89 -18.73
C THR A 112 5.48 -18.83 -19.18
N GLU A 113 5.72 -18.95 -20.49
CA GLU A 113 6.74 -19.82 -21.04
C GLU A 113 7.85 -19.00 -21.72
N SER A 114 8.99 -18.87 -21.07
CA SER A 114 10.21 -18.37 -21.70
C SER A 114 11.18 -19.53 -21.94
N ASP A 115 11.77 -19.59 -23.13
CA ASP A 115 12.86 -20.54 -23.45
C ASP A 115 14.16 -20.21 -22.70
N GLY A 116 14.16 -19.19 -21.84
CA GLY A 116 15.32 -18.73 -21.08
C GLY A 116 16.38 -18.01 -21.90
N SER A 117 16.11 -17.75 -23.20
CA SER A 117 17.04 -16.98 -24.01
C SER A 117 17.12 -15.53 -23.54
N LEU A 118 18.28 -14.90 -23.71
CA LEU A 118 18.48 -13.51 -23.25
C LEU A 118 17.50 -12.52 -23.93
N SER A 119 17.16 -12.77 -25.20
CA SER A 119 16.21 -11.94 -25.94
C SER A 119 14.78 -12.10 -25.41
N THR A 120 14.38 -13.32 -25.05
CA THR A 120 13.06 -13.59 -24.48
C THR A 120 12.94 -12.98 -23.09
N LEU A 121 13.97 -13.12 -22.24
CA LEU A 121 14.00 -12.51 -20.91
C LEU A 121 13.98 -10.96 -20.96
N ALA A 122 14.68 -10.36 -21.93
CA ALA A 122 14.64 -8.91 -22.13
C ALA A 122 13.25 -8.44 -22.60
N GLY A 123 12.57 -9.20 -23.46
CA GLY A 123 11.21 -8.90 -23.88
C GLY A 123 10.19 -9.06 -22.74
N GLU A 124 10.33 -10.09 -21.93
CA GLU A 124 9.52 -10.30 -20.74
C GLU A 124 9.69 -9.16 -19.72
N LEU A 125 10.93 -8.73 -19.46
CA LEU A 125 11.21 -7.58 -18.61
C LEU A 125 10.49 -6.33 -19.10
N ALA A 126 10.62 -5.98 -20.38
CA ALA A 126 9.96 -4.81 -20.95
C ALA A 126 8.42 -4.89 -20.81
N THR A 127 7.84 -6.07 -21.06
CA THR A 127 6.39 -6.30 -20.91
C THR A 127 5.94 -6.12 -19.45
N LEU A 128 6.71 -6.61 -18.49
CA LEU A 128 6.39 -6.48 -17.06
C LEU A 128 6.54 -5.02 -16.59
N GLU A 129 7.54 -4.29 -17.07
CA GLU A 129 7.71 -2.85 -16.77
C GLU A 129 6.54 -2.02 -17.33
N ASP A 130 6.10 -2.30 -18.55
CA ASP A 130 4.93 -1.64 -19.14
C ASP A 130 3.65 -1.94 -18.34
N LEU A 131 3.44 -3.20 -17.97
CA LEU A 131 2.31 -3.64 -17.15
C LEU A 131 2.33 -2.96 -15.76
N GLU A 132 3.49 -2.84 -15.12
CA GLU A 132 3.63 -2.13 -13.84
C GLU A 132 3.20 -0.66 -13.97
N ASN A 133 3.58 0.00 -15.07
CA ASN A 133 3.18 1.37 -15.37
C ASN A 133 1.65 1.50 -15.59
N GLU A 134 1.05 0.57 -16.34
CA GLU A 134 -0.41 0.52 -16.57
C GLU A 134 -1.17 0.30 -15.26
N LEU A 135 -0.75 -0.65 -14.43
CA LEU A 135 -1.36 -0.90 -13.12
C LEU A 135 -1.24 0.31 -12.18
N SER A 136 -0.11 1.01 -12.22
CA SER A 136 0.09 2.24 -11.45
C SER A 136 -0.85 3.36 -11.92
N LEU A 137 -1.10 3.47 -13.22
CA LEU A 137 -2.07 4.41 -13.79
C LEU A 137 -3.50 4.05 -13.40
N ALA A 138 -3.87 2.77 -13.53
CA ALA A 138 -5.18 2.26 -13.15
C ALA A 138 -5.45 2.49 -11.65
N GLN A 139 -4.47 2.24 -10.80
CA GLN A 139 -4.59 2.50 -9.37
C GLN A 139 -4.84 3.98 -9.05
N ARG A 140 -4.14 4.90 -9.72
CA ARG A 140 -4.38 6.35 -9.56
C ARG A 140 -5.77 6.75 -10.03
N TYR A 141 -6.24 6.18 -11.14
CA TYR A 141 -7.60 6.41 -11.64
C TYR A 141 -8.67 5.95 -10.64
N VAL A 142 -8.55 4.71 -10.14
CA VAL A 142 -9.49 4.16 -9.14
C VAL A 142 -9.47 5.00 -7.86
N HIS A 143 -8.29 5.45 -7.42
CA HIS A 143 -8.16 6.31 -6.25
C HIS A 143 -8.85 7.66 -6.45
N GLY A 144 -8.71 8.29 -7.62
CA GLY A 144 -9.43 9.52 -7.99
C GLY A 144 -10.95 9.30 -7.96
N ARG A 145 -11.43 8.19 -8.56
CA ARG A 145 -12.87 7.86 -8.54
C ARG A 145 -13.41 7.61 -7.13
N LEU A 146 -12.62 6.98 -6.27
CA LEU A 146 -12.99 6.78 -4.87
C LEU A 146 -13.14 8.13 -4.14
N THR A 147 -12.21 9.05 -4.37
CA THR A 147 -12.28 10.41 -3.80
C THR A 147 -13.54 11.15 -4.28
N ASP A 148 -13.83 11.12 -5.59
CA ASP A 148 -15.05 11.75 -6.14
C ASP A 148 -16.33 11.18 -5.52
N VAL A 149 -16.40 9.87 -5.30
CA VAL A 149 -17.58 9.24 -4.67
C VAL A 149 -17.69 9.64 -3.21
N LEU A 150 -16.58 9.67 -2.48
CA LEU A 150 -16.56 10.11 -1.08
C LEU A 150 -16.94 11.59 -0.94
N ASP A 151 -16.52 12.46 -1.86
CA ASP A 151 -16.93 13.87 -1.89
C ASP A 151 -18.44 13.99 -2.05
N ARG A 152 -19.02 13.27 -3.02
CA ARG A 152 -20.47 13.28 -3.27
C ARG A 152 -21.28 12.69 -2.12
N LEU A 153 -20.76 11.66 -1.44
CA LEU A 153 -21.39 11.12 -0.23
C LEU A 153 -21.33 12.14 0.90
N ASN A 154 -20.17 12.77 1.11
CA ASN A 154 -20.00 13.81 2.12
C ASN A 154 -20.94 15.01 1.92
N ASP A 155 -21.14 15.44 0.69
CA ASP A 155 -22.09 16.52 0.35
C ASP A 155 -23.54 16.15 0.70
N ARG A 156 -23.91 14.85 0.62
CA ARG A 156 -25.24 14.37 0.97
C ARG A 156 -25.41 14.08 2.47
N ILE A 157 -24.37 13.54 3.11
CA ILE A 157 -24.37 13.20 4.54
C ILE A 157 -24.31 14.48 5.39
N GLY A 158 -23.68 15.55 4.90
CA GLY A 158 -23.35 16.75 5.65
C GLY A 158 -21.94 16.69 6.24
N ALA A 159 -21.29 17.86 6.36
CA ALA A 159 -19.87 18.00 6.72
C ALA A 159 -19.60 17.83 8.23
N ASP A 160 -19.94 16.68 8.80
CA ASP A 160 -19.53 16.31 10.16
C ASP A 160 -18.24 15.50 10.14
N SER A 161 -17.56 15.44 11.28
CA SER A 161 -16.21 14.86 11.44
C SER A 161 -16.08 13.37 11.06
N ASP A 162 -17.19 12.64 10.97
CA ASP A 162 -17.21 11.17 10.77
C ASP A 162 -17.71 10.76 9.38
N SER A 163 -17.66 11.66 8.39
CA SER A 163 -18.25 11.44 7.05
C SER A 163 -17.71 10.20 6.34
N ARG A 164 -16.45 9.82 6.55
CA ARG A 164 -15.88 8.58 6.00
C ARG A 164 -16.52 7.34 6.63
N PHE A 165 -16.65 7.31 7.94
CA PHE A 165 -17.28 6.19 8.65
C PHE A 165 -18.74 6.01 8.23
N TYR A 166 -19.47 7.10 8.09
CA TYR A 166 -20.84 7.06 7.56
C TYR A 166 -20.91 6.53 6.12
N ALA A 167 -19.94 6.90 5.28
CA ALA A 167 -19.85 6.37 3.92
C ALA A 167 -19.56 4.86 3.90
N GLU A 168 -18.70 4.36 4.78
CA GLU A 168 -18.40 2.92 4.94
C GLU A 168 -19.65 2.15 5.43
N VAL A 169 -20.37 2.70 6.42
CA VAL A 169 -21.65 2.12 6.90
C VAL A 169 -22.69 2.09 5.78
N LEU A 170 -22.85 3.17 5.01
CA LEU A 170 -23.78 3.20 3.86
C LEU A 170 -23.39 2.19 2.78
N ALA A 171 -22.10 2.02 2.50
CA ALA A 171 -21.63 1.03 1.53
C ALA A 171 -21.94 -0.39 1.99
N ALA A 172 -21.73 -0.72 3.26
CA ALA A 172 -22.08 -2.01 3.84
C ALA A 172 -23.61 -2.28 3.79
N VAL A 173 -24.43 -1.28 4.11
CA VAL A 173 -25.90 -1.39 3.95
C VAL A 173 -26.32 -1.60 2.50
N ALA A 174 -25.60 -1.01 1.53
CA ALA A 174 -25.90 -1.13 0.10
C ALA A 174 -25.57 -2.49 -0.49
N THR A 175 -24.50 -3.15 0.00
CA THR A 175 -23.88 -4.32 -0.65
C THR A 175 -23.98 -5.61 0.15
N GLY A 176 -24.17 -5.50 1.48
CA GLY A 176 -24.10 -6.64 2.40
C GLY A 176 -25.45 -7.03 3.01
N ASP A 177 -25.36 -7.81 4.09
CA ASP A 177 -26.45 -8.12 4.99
C ASP A 177 -26.77 -6.88 5.85
N ARG A 178 -28.00 -6.48 5.90
CA ARG A 178 -28.50 -5.15 6.35
C ARG A 178 -28.76 -5.06 7.85
N THR A 179 -28.35 -6.05 8.63
CA THR A 179 -28.44 -6.00 10.09
C THR A 179 -27.29 -5.16 10.68
N ALA A 180 -27.53 -4.48 11.80
CA ALA A 180 -26.50 -3.66 12.44
C ALA A 180 -25.25 -4.47 12.82
N ASP A 181 -25.42 -5.71 13.25
CA ASP A 181 -24.30 -6.61 13.61
C ASP A 181 -23.46 -7.00 12.38
N SER A 182 -24.12 -7.29 11.26
CA SER A 182 -23.43 -7.62 10.01
C SER A 182 -22.67 -6.42 9.47
N VAL A 183 -23.29 -5.24 9.46
CA VAL A 183 -22.63 -3.97 9.08
C VAL A 183 -21.43 -3.71 9.99
N ALA A 184 -21.54 -3.94 11.31
CA ALA A 184 -20.43 -3.75 12.25
C ALA A 184 -19.25 -4.69 11.95
N SER A 185 -19.54 -5.93 11.58
CA SER A 185 -18.53 -6.91 11.17
C SER A 185 -17.82 -6.51 9.86
N GLU A 186 -18.59 -5.99 8.89
CA GLU A 186 -18.06 -5.60 7.58
C GLU A 186 -17.16 -4.36 7.64
N VAL A 187 -17.55 -3.36 8.45
CA VAL A 187 -16.77 -2.10 8.62
C VAL A 187 -15.68 -2.20 9.70
N ASP A 188 -15.52 -3.38 10.33
CA ASP A 188 -14.57 -3.62 11.44
C ASP A 188 -14.69 -2.58 12.57
N ALA A 189 -15.94 -2.33 13.00
CA ALA A 189 -16.24 -1.32 14.00
C ALA A 189 -17.10 -1.90 15.16
N PRO A 190 -17.03 -1.31 16.35
CA PRO A 190 -17.90 -1.73 17.46
C PRO A 190 -19.38 -1.57 17.12
N PRO A 191 -20.27 -2.56 17.41
CA PRO A 191 -21.70 -2.50 17.10
C PRO A 191 -22.37 -1.20 17.59
N ALA A 192 -22.05 -0.74 18.80
CA ALA A 192 -22.57 0.51 19.35
C ALA A 192 -22.16 1.78 18.55
N ALA A 193 -21.04 1.74 17.81
CA ALA A 193 -20.66 2.84 16.93
C ALA A 193 -21.48 2.83 15.64
N VAL A 194 -21.72 1.63 15.09
CA VAL A 194 -22.54 1.44 13.88
C VAL A 194 -23.99 1.79 14.16
N GLU A 195 -24.57 1.36 15.28
CA GLU A 195 -25.93 1.74 15.68
C GLU A 195 -26.10 3.26 15.79
N ARG A 196 -25.14 3.97 16.40
CA ARG A 196 -25.16 5.44 16.45
C ARG A 196 -25.06 6.07 15.07
N ALA A 197 -24.23 5.52 14.18
CA ALA A 197 -24.09 6.01 12.82
C ALA A 197 -25.39 5.81 12.02
N LEU A 198 -25.99 4.62 12.09
CA LEU A 198 -27.26 4.31 11.46
C LEU A 198 -28.40 5.21 11.99
N GLY A 199 -28.46 5.43 13.31
CA GLY A 199 -29.39 6.38 13.91
C GLY A 199 -29.22 7.81 13.40
N ALA A 200 -28.00 8.32 13.34
CA ALA A 200 -27.70 9.64 12.81
C ALA A 200 -28.02 9.79 11.31
N LEU A 201 -27.81 8.73 10.52
CA LEU A 201 -28.17 8.68 9.11
C LEU A 201 -29.71 8.62 8.93
N ALA A 202 -30.42 7.91 9.82
CA ALA A 202 -31.87 7.85 9.81
C ALA A 202 -32.52 9.19 10.17
N GLU A 203 -31.97 9.92 11.17
CA GLU A 203 -32.41 11.28 11.51
C GLU A 203 -32.29 12.26 10.33
N ARG A 204 -31.33 12.00 9.41
CA ARG A 204 -31.13 12.78 8.17
C ARG A 204 -31.96 12.25 7.00
N GLY A 205 -32.74 11.18 7.21
CA GLY A 205 -33.57 10.56 6.17
C GLY A 205 -32.77 9.82 5.09
N LEU A 206 -31.53 9.42 5.37
CA LEU A 206 -30.67 8.72 4.41
C LEU A 206 -30.80 7.20 4.47
N VAL A 207 -31.20 6.66 5.63
CA VAL A 207 -31.54 5.25 5.82
C VAL A 207 -32.84 5.11 6.63
N GLU A 208 -33.48 3.97 6.52
CA GLU A 208 -34.64 3.59 7.35
C GLU A 208 -34.50 2.15 7.84
N GLU A 209 -34.98 1.88 9.03
CA GLU A 209 -35.05 0.53 9.59
C GLU A 209 -36.42 -0.12 9.28
N ARG A 210 -36.38 -1.34 8.77
CA ARG A 210 -37.58 -2.18 8.53
C ARG A 210 -37.30 -3.60 9.04
N SER A 211 -38.02 -4.02 10.06
CA SER A 211 -37.94 -5.38 10.61
C SER A 211 -36.54 -5.81 11.09
N GLY A 212 -35.74 -4.89 11.61
CA GLY A 212 -34.37 -5.16 12.07
C GLY A 212 -33.29 -5.08 10.98
N GLU A 213 -33.69 -4.71 9.77
CA GLU A 213 -32.77 -4.47 8.65
C GLU A 213 -32.82 -3.00 8.23
N TRP A 214 -31.66 -2.49 7.76
CA TRP A 214 -31.47 -1.11 7.33
C TRP A 214 -31.48 -0.99 5.81
N PHE A 215 -32.14 0.04 5.31
CA PHE A 215 -32.30 0.31 3.88
C PHE A 215 -31.93 1.76 3.58
N ILE A 216 -31.23 1.98 2.47
CA ILE A 216 -30.97 3.34 1.98
C ILE A 216 -32.26 3.93 1.42
N THR A 217 -32.55 5.17 1.81
CA THR A 217 -33.71 5.93 1.32
C THR A 217 -33.32 6.68 0.04
N GLU A 218 -34.11 6.60 -1.04
CA GLU A 218 -33.86 7.30 -2.31
C GLU A 218 -34.23 8.80 -2.23
#